data_b2d2f2603c0c6b50e332a53a2e2a589f
#
_entry.id   b2d2f2603c0c6b50e332a53a2e2a589f
#
_cell.length_a   1.000
_cell.length_b   1.000
_cell.length_c   1.000
_cell.angle_alpha   90.00
_cell.angle_beta   90.00
_cell.angle_gamma   90.00
#
_symmetry.space_group_name_H-M   'P 1'
#
loop_
_entity.id
_entity.type
_entity.pdbx_description
1 polymer ?
#
loop_
_entity_poly.entity_id
_entity_poly.type
_entity_poly.pdbx_seq_one_letter_code
_entity_poly.pdbx_strand_id
1 'polypeptide(L)'
;MGKVIVVGIGPGSYEDMTIRADRALRGSDAIVGYGVYVNLVKERYPDKAFYETPMTQEAKRCALALDLARAGKTAAMVCSGDSGIYGMAALVYELRGESREPEIEVVPGLTAACSAAALLGAPLTHDFAVISLSDRLTPWETIEKRLTHAAKADLTIALYNPASRSRPAHLKRACDILLRDLPDSRLCGIARNIGRAGESWRTLTLGELREAEVDMFCTVIVGNVSTKEIAGRLITPRGYKNV
;
A
#
# COMPACT_ATOMS: atom_id res chain seq x y z
N MET A 1 22.97 -22.08 2.56
CA MET A 1 21.99 -21.64 3.56
C MET A 1 20.78 -21.08 2.83
N GLY A 2 19.60 -21.23 3.41
CA GLY A 2 18.39 -20.62 2.86
C GLY A 2 18.32 -19.12 3.12
N LYS A 3 17.40 -18.44 2.44
CA LYS A 3 17.18 -16.99 2.62
C LYS A 3 15.69 -16.65 2.63
N VAL A 4 15.34 -15.50 3.21
CA VAL A 4 14.01 -14.89 3.08
C VAL A 4 14.09 -13.79 2.04
N ILE A 5 13.19 -13.81 1.06
CA ILE A 5 13.00 -12.72 0.11
C ILE A 5 11.64 -12.07 0.39
N VAL A 6 11.62 -10.84 0.87
CA VAL A 6 10.37 -10.09 1.08
C VAL A 6 10.02 -9.39 -0.22
N VAL A 7 8.96 -9.83 -0.87
CA VAL A 7 8.64 -9.45 -2.25
C VAL A 7 7.39 -8.59 -2.31
N GLY A 8 7.55 -7.35 -2.79
CA GLY A 8 6.43 -6.51 -3.20
C GLY A 8 5.92 -6.96 -4.58
N ILE A 9 4.68 -7.46 -4.63
CA ILE A 9 4.09 -8.01 -5.87
C ILE A 9 3.30 -6.97 -6.68
N GLY A 10 3.36 -5.69 -6.31
CA GLY A 10 2.55 -4.67 -6.94
C GLY A 10 1.08 -4.70 -6.51
N PRO A 11 0.19 -3.95 -7.17
CA PRO A 11 -1.20 -3.77 -6.75
C PRO A 11 -2.06 -5.02 -6.95
N GLY A 12 -1.76 -5.84 -7.96
CA GLY A 12 -2.52 -7.07 -8.19
C GLY A 12 -2.36 -7.70 -9.56
N SER A 13 -2.13 -6.92 -10.61
CA SER A 13 -1.87 -7.45 -11.95
C SER A 13 -0.42 -7.94 -12.08
N TYR A 14 -0.21 -8.91 -12.96
CA TYR A 14 1.15 -9.35 -13.29
C TYR A 14 1.93 -8.28 -14.08
N GLU A 15 1.24 -7.48 -14.88
CA GLU A 15 1.84 -6.41 -15.68
C GLU A 15 2.49 -5.33 -14.79
N ASP A 16 1.94 -5.13 -13.57
CA ASP A 16 2.46 -4.20 -12.58
C ASP A 16 3.49 -4.83 -11.63
N MET A 17 3.78 -6.12 -11.79
CA MET A 17 4.82 -6.79 -11.03
C MET A 17 6.20 -6.48 -11.62
N THR A 18 7.17 -6.15 -10.78
CA THR A 18 8.54 -5.95 -11.27
C THR A 18 9.13 -7.27 -11.76
N ILE A 19 9.97 -7.21 -12.80
CA ILE A 19 10.73 -8.38 -13.30
C ILE A 19 11.54 -9.01 -12.16
N ARG A 20 12.07 -8.21 -11.24
CA ARG A 20 12.82 -8.69 -10.08
C ARG A 20 11.92 -9.49 -9.12
N ALA A 21 10.68 -9.05 -8.90
CA ALA A 21 9.71 -9.78 -8.09
C ALA A 21 9.35 -11.13 -8.74
N ASP A 22 9.06 -11.15 -10.04
CA ASP A 22 8.80 -12.41 -10.77
C ASP A 22 9.98 -13.38 -10.67
N ARG A 23 11.22 -12.91 -10.88
CA ARG A 23 12.42 -13.75 -10.74
C ARG A 23 12.60 -14.28 -9.31
N ALA A 24 12.34 -13.47 -8.29
CA ALA A 24 12.42 -13.88 -6.90
C ALA A 24 11.40 -14.99 -6.58
N LEU A 25 10.17 -14.86 -7.06
CA LEU A 25 9.13 -15.88 -6.88
C LEU A 25 9.47 -17.18 -7.62
N ARG A 26 9.96 -17.10 -8.87
CA ARG A 26 10.42 -18.29 -9.64
C ARG A 26 11.59 -19.00 -8.98
N GLY A 27 12.52 -18.26 -8.40
CA GLY A 27 13.72 -18.80 -7.76
C GLY A 27 13.52 -19.28 -6.33
N SER A 28 12.33 -19.12 -5.73
CA SER A 28 12.04 -19.57 -4.37
C SER A 28 11.57 -21.02 -4.33
N ASP A 29 11.79 -21.69 -3.18
CA ASP A 29 11.24 -23.03 -2.88
C ASP A 29 9.82 -22.93 -2.32
N ALA A 30 9.53 -21.84 -1.61
CA ALA A 30 8.27 -21.63 -0.92
C ALA A 30 7.81 -20.17 -1.03
N ILE A 31 6.49 -19.99 -1.14
CA ILE A 31 5.82 -18.68 -1.12
C ILE A 31 4.94 -18.60 0.12
N VAL A 32 5.21 -17.61 0.96
CA VAL A 32 4.52 -17.35 2.23
C VAL A 32 3.74 -16.05 2.12
N GLY A 33 2.49 -16.01 2.55
CA GLY A 33 1.72 -14.76 2.46
C GLY A 33 0.38 -14.79 3.18
N TYR A 34 -0.29 -13.64 3.16
CA TYR A 34 -1.72 -13.56 3.42
C TYR A 34 -2.48 -14.22 2.26
N GLY A 35 -3.46 -15.08 2.56
CA GLY A 35 -4.12 -15.91 1.53
C GLY A 35 -4.63 -15.12 0.32
N VAL A 36 -5.21 -13.92 0.54
CA VAL A 36 -5.65 -13.04 -0.56
C VAL A 36 -4.49 -12.65 -1.50
N TYR A 37 -3.29 -12.43 -0.96
CA TYR A 37 -2.11 -12.05 -1.77
C TYR A 37 -1.45 -13.25 -2.42
N VAL A 38 -1.44 -14.40 -1.74
CA VAL A 38 -0.98 -15.67 -2.32
C VAL A 38 -1.83 -16.05 -3.53
N ASN A 39 -3.15 -15.87 -3.46
CA ASN A 39 -4.05 -16.17 -4.57
C ASN A 39 -3.81 -15.32 -5.83
N LEU A 40 -3.20 -14.12 -5.70
CA LEU A 40 -2.83 -13.30 -6.86
C LEU A 40 -1.66 -13.90 -7.67
N VAL A 41 -0.88 -14.77 -7.05
CA VAL A 41 0.34 -15.32 -7.68
C VAL A 41 0.31 -16.84 -7.85
N LYS A 42 -0.54 -17.55 -7.13
CA LYS A 42 -0.55 -19.01 -7.01
C LYS A 42 -0.61 -19.76 -8.36
N GLU A 43 -1.48 -19.31 -9.26
CA GLU A 43 -1.66 -19.96 -10.56
C GLU A 43 -0.43 -19.82 -11.48
N ARG A 44 0.38 -18.78 -11.26
CA ARG A 44 1.56 -18.49 -12.07
C ARG A 44 2.80 -19.28 -11.65
N TYR A 45 2.83 -19.76 -10.41
CA TYR A 45 3.96 -20.51 -9.84
C TYR A 45 3.50 -21.86 -9.25
N PRO A 46 2.86 -22.73 -10.06
CA PRO A 46 2.19 -23.95 -9.57
C PRO A 46 3.15 -24.98 -8.96
N ASP A 47 4.43 -24.88 -9.22
CA ASP A 47 5.50 -25.75 -8.73
C ASP A 47 6.01 -25.36 -7.33
N LYS A 48 5.49 -24.26 -6.73
CA LYS A 48 5.95 -23.78 -5.42
C LYS A 48 5.13 -24.32 -4.27
N ALA A 49 5.77 -24.49 -3.11
CA ALA A 49 5.04 -24.75 -1.87
C ALA A 49 4.41 -23.45 -1.34
N PHE A 50 3.10 -23.45 -1.09
CA PHE A 50 2.39 -22.27 -0.60
C PHE A 50 2.05 -22.41 0.87
N TYR A 51 2.35 -21.35 1.63
CA TYR A 51 2.03 -21.23 3.05
C TYR A 51 1.18 -19.97 3.28
N GLU A 52 -0.07 -20.19 3.61
CA GLU A 52 -1.04 -19.11 3.81
C GLU A 52 -1.31 -18.90 5.30
N THR A 53 -1.41 -17.65 5.73
CA THR A 53 -1.85 -17.30 7.07
C THR A 53 -2.99 -16.30 6.99
N PRO A 54 -3.95 -16.31 7.94
CA PRO A 54 -5.00 -15.30 8.00
C PRO A 54 -4.44 -13.90 8.27
N MET A 55 -5.30 -12.89 8.06
CA MET A 55 -5.04 -11.52 8.51
C MET A 55 -4.80 -11.50 10.03
N THR A 56 -4.02 -10.54 10.50
CA THR A 56 -3.64 -10.35 11.91
C THR A 56 -2.63 -11.36 12.46
N GLN A 57 -2.04 -12.19 11.60
CA GLN A 57 -0.99 -13.15 11.96
C GLN A 57 0.36 -12.79 11.30
N GLU A 58 0.66 -11.50 11.23
CA GLU A 58 1.86 -10.97 10.56
C GLU A 58 3.15 -11.56 11.18
N ALA A 59 3.26 -11.54 12.50
CA ALA A 59 4.42 -12.08 13.21
C ALA A 59 4.60 -13.59 12.96
N LYS A 60 3.50 -14.37 12.99
CA LYS A 60 3.53 -15.80 12.70
C LYS A 60 3.97 -16.08 11.26
N ARG A 61 3.51 -15.27 10.31
CA ARG A 61 3.89 -15.35 8.89
C ARG A 61 5.38 -15.09 8.70
N CYS A 62 5.90 -14.04 9.34
CA CYS A 62 7.32 -13.71 9.28
C CYS A 62 8.19 -14.78 9.94
N ALA A 63 7.79 -15.31 11.11
CA ALA A 63 8.48 -16.40 11.77
C ALA A 63 8.53 -17.65 10.89
N LEU A 64 7.43 -18.03 10.26
CA LEU A 64 7.37 -19.16 9.32
C LEU A 64 8.36 -19.01 8.16
N ALA A 65 8.46 -17.81 7.56
CA ALA A 65 9.41 -17.56 6.47
C ALA A 65 10.87 -17.69 6.96
N LEU A 66 11.17 -17.19 8.17
CA LEU A 66 12.49 -17.32 8.80
C LEU A 66 12.82 -18.79 9.11
N ASP A 67 11.86 -19.58 9.60
CA ASP A 67 12.07 -21.00 9.92
C ASP A 67 12.30 -21.83 8.65
N LEU A 68 11.58 -21.57 7.56
CA LEU A 68 11.86 -22.18 6.27
C LEU A 68 13.28 -21.87 5.78
N ALA A 69 13.73 -20.63 5.95
CA ALA A 69 15.07 -20.22 5.57
C ALA A 69 16.15 -20.87 6.46
N ARG A 70 15.93 -20.99 7.76
CA ARG A 70 16.81 -21.74 8.69
C ARG A 70 16.90 -23.22 8.30
N ALA A 71 15.81 -23.79 7.77
CA ALA A 71 15.80 -25.16 7.23
C ALA A 71 16.45 -25.30 5.83
N GLY A 72 17.13 -24.26 5.35
CA GLY A 72 17.87 -24.26 4.09
C GLY A 72 17.08 -23.90 2.85
N LYS A 73 15.80 -23.48 2.96
CA LYS A 73 14.95 -23.12 1.83
C LYS A 73 15.05 -21.63 1.50
N THR A 74 14.84 -21.27 0.23
CA THR A 74 14.55 -19.90 -0.18
C THR A 74 13.06 -19.64 -0.03
N ALA A 75 12.67 -18.83 0.96
CA ALA A 75 11.28 -18.48 1.23
C ALA A 75 10.95 -17.08 0.71
N ALA A 76 10.07 -16.96 -0.29
CA ALA A 76 9.55 -15.69 -0.76
C ALA A 76 8.31 -15.31 0.06
N MET A 77 8.35 -14.17 0.74
CA MET A 77 7.19 -13.64 1.47
C MET A 77 6.54 -12.51 0.68
N VAL A 78 5.32 -12.75 0.20
CA VAL A 78 4.60 -11.80 -0.67
C VAL A 78 3.86 -10.72 0.12
N CYS A 79 4.04 -9.48 -0.32
CA CYS A 79 3.34 -8.28 0.13
C CYS A 79 2.61 -7.65 -1.05
N SER A 80 1.33 -7.29 -0.90
CA SER A 80 0.64 -6.47 -1.90
C SER A 80 1.26 -5.07 -1.93
N GLY A 81 1.38 -4.48 -3.10
CA GLY A 81 2.08 -3.21 -3.27
C GLY A 81 3.59 -3.38 -3.07
N ASP A 82 4.16 -2.57 -2.21
CA ASP A 82 5.58 -2.58 -1.85
C ASP A 82 5.84 -3.35 -0.55
N SER A 83 7.00 -3.98 -0.47
CA SER A 83 7.41 -4.79 0.70
C SER A 83 7.85 -3.96 1.90
N GLY A 84 8.27 -2.69 1.71
CA GLY A 84 8.74 -1.76 2.74
C GLY A 84 7.69 -0.71 3.14
N ILE A 85 6.74 -0.36 2.25
CA ILE A 85 5.71 0.65 2.54
C ILE A 85 4.49 -0.05 3.16
N TYR A 86 4.40 -0.03 4.49
CA TYR A 86 3.40 -0.79 5.29
C TYR A 86 3.40 -2.29 4.99
N GLY A 87 4.49 -2.80 4.43
CA GLY A 87 4.72 -4.21 4.16
C GLY A 87 5.39 -4.94 5.32
N MET A 88 5.88 -6.16 5.03
CA MET A 88 6.42 -7.03 6.09
C MET A 88 7.93 -6.92 6.28
N ALA A 89 8.66 -6.14 5.45
CA ALA A 89 10.12 -6.14 5.47
C ALA A 89 10.69 -5.78 6.85
N ALA A 90 10.19 -4.71 7.48
CA ALA A 90 10.64 -4.30 8.82
C ALA A 90 10.44 -5.41 9.86
N LEU A 91 9.25 -6.04 9.87
CA LEU A 91 8.93 -7.09 10.86
C LEU A 91 9.80 -8.34 10.68
N VAL A 92 10.19 -8.69 9.46
CA VAL A 92 11.14 -9.80 9.23
C VAL A 92 12.49 -9.48 9.83
N TYR A 93 13.01 -8.26 9.65
CA TYR A 93 14.26 -7.83 10.27
C TYR A 93 14.17 -7.82 11.79
N GLU A 94 13.08 -7.30 12.36
CA GLU A 94 12.84 -7.27 13.81
C GLU A 94 12.84 -8.69 14.41
N LEU A 95 12.15 -9.64 13.78
CA LEU A 95 12.07 -11.02 14.26
C LEU A 95 13.35 -11.82 14.05
N ARG A 96 14.15 -11.50 13.04
CA ARG A 96 15.48 -12.09 12.88
C ARG A 96 16.43 -11.60 13.97
N GLY A 97 16.29 -10.35 14.41
CA GLY A 97 17.16 -9.71 15.40
C GLY A 97 18.55 -9.41 14.83
N GLU A 98 19.55 -9.34 15.72
CA GLU A 98 20.94 -8.98 15.41
C GLU A 98 21.69 -10.03 14.57
N SER A 99 21.16 -11.25 14.47
CA SER A 99 21.77 -12.30 13.64
C SER A 99 21.87 -11.84 12.17
N ARG A 100 22.95 -12.21 11.49
CA ARG A 100 23.06 -12.03 10.04
C ARG A 100 22.39 -13.14 9.25
N GLU A 101 21.99 -14.23 9.92
CA GLU A 101 21.37 -15.40 9.31
C GLU A 101 19.96 -15.65 9.86
N PRO A 102 19.02 -16.08 9.01
CA PRO A 102 19.19 -16.22 7.56
C PRO A 102 19.31 -14.86 6.85
N GLU A 103 19.90 -14.85 5.66
CA GLU A 103 19.93 -13.67 4.79
C GLU A 103 18.51 -13.19 4.49
N ILE A 104 18.31 -11.87 4.52
CA ILE A 104 17.05 -11.22 4.13
C ILE A 104 17.31 -10.33 2.91
N GLU A 105 16.61 -10.61 1.83
CA GLU A 105 16.56 -9.76 0.63
C GLU A 105 15.22 -9.05 0.57
N VAL A 106 15.21 -7.75 0.25
CA VAL A 106 13.98 -6.97 0.04
C VAL A 106 13.86 -6.63 -1.43
N VAL A 107 12.77 -7.04 -2.04
CA VAL A 107 12.43 -6.74 -3.43
C VAL A 107 11.26 -5.75 -3.44
N PRO A 108 11.47 -4.52 -3.96
CA PRO A 108 10.42 -3.51 -3.99
C PRO A 108 9.31 -3.89 -4.97
N GLY A 109 8.12 -3.37 -4.72
CA GLY A 109 6.98 -3.45 -5.60
C GLY A 109 6.35 -2.08 -5.89
N LEU A 110 5.45 -2.02 -6.86
CA LEU A 110 4.70 -0.81 -7.15
C LEU A 110 3.68 -0.55 -6.03
N THR A 111 3.95 0.49 -5.23
CA THR A 111 3.09 0.81 -4.08
C THR A 111 1.73 1.35 -4.51
N ALA A 112 0.71 1.13 -3.69
CA ALA A 112 -0.66 1.55 -3.97
C ALA A 112 -0.81 3.05 -4.24
N ALA A 113 0.01 3.93 -3.64
CA ALA A 113 -0.02 5.36 -3.92
C ALA A 113 0.29 5.66 -5.39
N CYS A 114 1.36 5.06 -5.94
CA CYS A 114 1.74 5.25 -7.35
C CYS A 114 0.71 4.64 -8.30
N SER A 115 0.21 3.44 -7.97
CA SER A 115 -0.78 2.75 -8.78
C SER A 115 -2.12 3.50 -8.81
N ALA A 116 -2.58 4.01 -7.65
CA ALA A 116 -3.78 4.85 -7.56
C ALA A 116 -3.61 6.16 -8.33
N ALA A 117 -2.44 6.80 -8.21
CA ALA A 117 -2.15 8.02 -8.93
C ALA A 117 -2.22 7.83 -10.45
N ALA A 118 -1.69 6.72 -10.97
CA ALA A 118 -1.74 6.41 -12.40
C ALA A 118 -3.19 6.24 -12.91
N LEU A 119 -4.07 5.59 -12.13
CA LEU A 119 -5.49 5.47 -12.47
C LEU A 119 -6.21 6.82 -12.41
N LEU A 120 -5.91 7.64 -11.42
CA LEU A 120 -6.53 8.95 -11.22
C LEU A 120 -6.01 10.03 -12.17
N GLY A 121 -4.81 9.87 -12.73
CA GLY A 121 -4.13 10.84 -13.59
C GLY A 121 -2.68 11.08 -13.18
N ALA A 122 -2.36 12.27 -12.69
CA ALA A 122 -1.02 12.63 -12.19
C ALA A 122 -1.10 13.53 -10.94
N PRO A 123 -1.75 13.09 -9.84
CA PRO A 123 -1.91 13.92 -8.64
C PRO A 123 -0.65 14.01 -7.78
N LEU A 124 0.34 13.12 -7.95
CA LEU A 124 1.55 13.04 -7.11
C LEU A 124 2.78 13.67 -7.76
N THR A 125 2.61 14.69 -8.58
CA THR A 125 3.72 15.34 -9.33
C THR A 125 4.56 16.28 -8.45
N HIS A 126 4.03 16.69 -7.29
CA HIS A 126 4.71 17.43 -6.23
C HIS A 126 4.95 16.58 -5.00
N ASP A 127 5.44 17.19 -3.93
CA ASP A 127 5.66 16.53 -2.65
C ASP A 127 4.37 15.93 -2.11
N PHE A 128 4.47 14.73 -1.57
CA PHE A 128 3.31 14.03 -1.05
C PHE A 128 3.65 13.22 0.21
N ALA A 129 2.64 13.00 1.04
CA ALA A 129 2.71 12.17 2.21
C ALA A 129 1.93 10.87 2.00
N VAL A 130 2.45 9.74 2.49
CA VAL A 130 1.73 8.47 2.59
C VAL A 130 1.37 8.25 4.06
N ILE A 131 0.07 8.19 4.36
CA ILE A 131 -0.43 8.05 5.73
C ILE A 131 -1.41 6.87 5.81
N SER A 132 -1.12 5.92 6.70
CA SER A 132 -2.05 4.84 7.01
C SER A 132 -3.04 5.28 8.08
N LEU A 133 -4.33 5.04 7.83
CA LEU A 133 -5.39 5.28 8.82
C LEU A 133 -5.57 4.10 9.79
N SER A 134 -4.72 3.07 9.71
CA SER A 134 -4.77 1.95 10.65
C SER A 134 -4.22 2.33 12.02
N ASP A 135 -5.08 2.31 13.03
CA ASP A 135 -4.77 2.58 14.43
C ASP A 135 -4.37 1.33 15.25
N ARG A 136 -4.07 0.23 14.56
CA ARG A 136 -3.69 -1.04 15.23
C ARG A 136 -2.34 -0.98 15.93
N LEU A 137 -1.38 -0.31 15.31
CA LEU A 137 0.00 -0.18 15.80
C LEU A 137 0.41 1.28 16.03
N THR A 138 -0.40 2.22 15.57
CA THR A 138 -0.14 3.66 15.68
C THR A 138 -1.34 4.31 16.37
N PRO A 139 -1.18 4.98 17.53
CA PRO A 139 -2.27 5.68 18.18
C PRO A 139 -2.93 6.71 17.26
N TRP A 140 -4.26 6.85 17.37
CA TRP A 140 -5.02 7.75 16.49
C TRP A 140 -4.55 9.21 16.58
N GLU A 141 -4.15 9.66 17.76
CA GLU A 141 -3.60 11.01 17.99
C GLU A 141 -2.36 11.27 17.14
N THR A 142 -1.55 10.24 16.93
CA THR A 142 -0.37 10.32 16.03
C THR A 142 -0.80 10.43 14.57
N ILE A 143 -1.84 9.70 14.17
CA ILE A 143 -2.40 9.77 12.81
C ILE A 143 -3.01 11.17 12.58
N GLU A 144 -3.80 11.68 13.52
CA GLU A 144 -4.38 13.03 13.50
C GLU A 144 -3.29 14.10 13.33
N LYS A 145 -2.23 14.03 14.15
CA LYS A 145 -1.10 14.95 14.05
C LYS A 145 -0.46 14.93 12.66
N ARG A 146 -0.28 13.74 12.07
CA ARG A 146 0.29 13.60 10.72
C ARG A 146 -0.61 14.21 9.65
N LEU A 147 -1.92 13.92 9.70
CA LEU A 147 -2.92 14.50 8.79
C LEU A 147 -2.94 16.02 8.85
N THR A 148 -3.01 16.58 10.05
CA THR A 148 -3.02 18.04 10.27
C THR A 148 -1.76 18.72 9.71
N HIS A 149 -0.56 18.15 9.96
CA HIS A 149 0.66 18.76 9.48
C HIS A 149 0.82 18.60 7.96
N ALA A 150 0.41 17.49 7.37
CA ALA A 150 0.42 17.30 5.93
C ALA A 150 -0.55 18.26 5.23
N ALA A 151 -1.74 18.49 5.78
CA ALA A 151 -2.70 19.48 5.28
C ALA A 151 -2.14 20.92 5.34
N LYS A 152 -1.57 21.32 6.49
CA LYS A 152 -0.98 22.64 6.67
C LYS A 152 0.24 22.90 5.79
N ALA A 153 0.99 21.84 5.48
CA ALA A 153 2.12 21.92 4.54
C ALA A 153 1.70 21.87 3.06
N ASP A 154 0.39 21.79 2.79
CA ASP A 154 -0.21 21.65 1.44
C ASP A 154 0.37 20.49 0.64
N LEU A 155 0.70 19.38 1.32
CA LEU A 155 1.13 18.15 0.65
C LEU A 155 -0.08 17.46 0.00
N THR A 156 0.15 16.81 -1.14
CA THR A 156 -0.78 15.77 -1.60
C THR A 156 -0.71 14.59 -0.63
N ILE A 157 -1.86 14.02 -0.23
CA ILE A 157 -1.89 12.97 0.79
C ILE A 157 -2.45 11.67 0.20
N ALA A 158 -1.67 10.60 0.22
CA ALA A 158 -2.13 9.26 -0.09
C ALA A 158 -2.52 8.52 1.20
N LEU A 159 -3.81 8.21 1.35
CA LEU A 159 -4.35 7.52 2.52
C LEU A 159 -4.46 6.01 2.25
N TYR A 160 -3.80 5.22 3.12
CA TYR A 160 -3.85 3.77 3.12
C TYR A 160 -4.76 3.27 4.24
N ASN A 161 -5.34 2.08 4.05
CA ASN A 161 -6.24 1.46 5.02
C ASN A 161 -7.42 2.38 5.43
N PRO A 162 -8.14 2.99 4.47
CA PRO A 162 -9.14 4.01 4.76
C PRO A 162 -10.31 3.47 5.58
N ALA A 163 -10.63 2.18 5.46
CA ALA A 163 -11.63 1.52 6.30
C ALA A 163 -11.38 0.01 6.39
N SER A 164 -12.04 -0.64 7.36
CA SER A 164 -12.18 -2.08 7.49
C SER A 164 -13.46 -2.41 8.25
N ARG A 165 -13.83 -3.71 8.35
CA ARG A 165 -15.01 -4.12 9.11
C ARG A 165 -15.02 -3.62 10.56
N SER A 166 -13.88 -3.59 11.22
CA SER A 166 -13.75 -3.10 12.62
C SER A 166 -13.50 -1.60 12.70
N ARG A 167 -13.31 -0.91 11.59
CA ARG A 167 -12.93 0.51 11.49
C ARG A 167 -13.65 1.20 10.32
N PRO A 168 -15.00 1.19 10.29
CA PRO A 168 -15.76 1.74 9.17
C PRO A 168 -15.70 3.27 9.10
N ALA A 169 -15.46 3.96 10.21
CA ALA A 169 -15.51 5.42 10.31
C ALA A 169 -14.14 6.11 10.14
N HIS A 170 -13.05 5.38 9.85
CA HIS A 170 -11.70 5.97 9.86
C HIS A 170 -11.51 7.01 8.76
N LEU A 171 -12.04 6.77 7.54
CA LEU A 171 -12.00 7.78 6.48
C LEU A 171 -12.76 9.04 6.87
N LYS A 172 -13.96 8.91 7.40
CA LYS A 172 -14.78 10.05 7.86
C LYS A 172 -14.03 10.88 8.92
N ARG A 173 -13.47 10.22 9.94
CA ARG A 173 -12.64 10.89 10.96
C ARG A 173 -11.42 11.61 10.35
N ALA A 174 -10.76 11.00 9.36
CA ALA A 174 -9.64 11.64 8.67
C ALA A 174 -10.10 12.88 7.88
N CYS A 175 -11.22 12.79 7.18
CA CYS A 175 -11.80 13.95 6.48
C CYS A 175 -12.20 15.06 7.46
N ASP A 176 -12.80 14.74 8.61
CA ASP A 176 -13.14 15.73 9.66
C ASP A 176 -11.90 16.48 10.16
N ILE A 177 -10.75 15.82 10.23
CA ILE A 177 -9.47 16.44 10.59
C ILE A 177 -8.97 17.35 9.46
N LEU A 178 -8.98 16.85 8.23
CA LEU A 178 -8.50 17.59 7.05
C LEU A 178 -9.35 18.83 6.77
N LEU A 179 -10.67 18.78 6.96
CA LEU A 179 -11.62 19.88 6.77
C LEU A 179 -11.40 21.05 7.75
N ARG A 180 -10.59 20.89 8.79
CA ARG A 180 -10.21 22.00 9.69
C ARG A 180 -9.27 22.99 9.01
N ASP A 181 -8.46 22.51 8.04
CA ASP A 181 -7.40 23.29 7.38
C ASP A 181 -7.60 23.36 5.85
N LEU A 182 -8.38 22.44 5.25
CA LEU A 182 -8.64 22.37 3.81
C LEU A 182 -10.11 22.67 3.48
N PRO A 183 -10.40 23.30 2.33
CA PRO A 183 -11.77 23.57 1.92
C PRO A 183 -12.51 22.27 1.55
N ASP A 184 -13.83 22.28 1.72
CA ASP A 184 -14.74 21.21 1.32
C ASP A 184 -14.60 20.83 -0.17
N SER A 185 -14.32 21.82 -1.02
CA SER A 185 -14.11 21.66 -2.46
C SER A 185 -12.74 21.10 -2.85
N ARG A 186 -11.87 20.75 -1.90
CA ARG A 186 -10.56 20.15 -2.19
C ARG A 186 -10.74 18.89 -3.01
N LEU A 187 -10.08 18.81 -4.17
CA LEU A 187 -10.16 17.67 -5.06
C LEU A 187 -9.48 16.44 -4.47
N CYS A 188 -10.17 15.32 -4.57
CA CYS A 188 -9.75 14.02 -4.07
C CYS A 188 -10.01 12.94 -5.11
N GLY A 189 -9.43 11.77 -4.91
CA GLY A 189 -9.70 10.58 -5.71
C GLY A 189 -9.70 9.31 -4.88
N ILE A 190 -10.52 8.34 -5.29
CA ILE A 190 -10.54 6.98 -4.74
C ILE A 190 -10.20 6.03 -5.88
N ALA A 191 -9.22 5.15 -5.66
CA ALA A 191 -8.96 4.00 -6.51
C ALA A 191 -9.19 2.71 -5.71
N ARG A 192 -9.91 1.75 -6.28
CA ARG A 192 -10.30 0.50 -5.64
C ARG A 192 -9.88 -0.70 -6.47
N ASN A 193 -9.47 -1.79 -5.82
CA ASN A 193 -9.09 -3.05 -6.46
C ASN A 193 -8.06 -2.89 -7.58
N ILE A 194 -7.08 -2.03 -7.40
CA ILE A 194 -6.08 -1.68 -8.41
C ILE A 194 -5.38 -2.93 -8.93
N GLY A 195 -5.38 -3.15 -10.25
CA GLY A 195 -4.80 -4.32 -10.89
C GLY A 195 -5.55 -5.63 -10.63
N ARG A 196 -6.82 -5.58 -10.17
CA ARG A 196 -7.63 -6.74 -9.81
C ARG A 196 -9.01 -6.68 -10.45
N ALA A 197 -9.75 -7.80 -10.40
CA ALA A 197 -11.14 -7.81 -10.83
C ALA A 197 -11.96 -6.75 -10.05
N GLY A 198 -12.77 -5.98 -10.76
CA GLY A 198 -13.55 -4.88 -10.19
C GLY A 198 -12.73 -3.62 -9.91
N GLU A 199 -11.60 -3.42 -10.61
CA GLU A 199 -10.88 -2.15 -10.59
C GLU A 199 -11.80 -1.00 -10.94
N SER A 200 -11.76 0.05 -10.13
CA SER A 200 -12.52 1.27 -10.36
C SER A 200 -11.83 2.48 -9.72
N TRP A 201 -12.13 3.65 -10.24
CA TRP A 201 -11.66 4.91 -9.68
C TRP A 201 -12.69 6.01 -9.92
N ARG A 202 -12.63 7.05 -9.09
CA ARG A 202 -13.44 8.28 -9.28
C ARG A 202 -12.75 9.47 -8.64
N THR A 203 -13.06 10.66 -9.17
CA THR A 203 -12.73 11.95 -8.57
C THR A 203 -13.94 12.46 -7.78
N LEU A 204 -13.69 13.23 -6.73
CA LEU A 204 -14.70 13.80 -5.86
C LEU A 204 -14.07 14.93 -5.01
N THR A 205 -14.90 15.71 -4.32
CA THR A 205 -14.46 16.70 -3.34
C THR A 205 -14.16 16.07 -1.98
N LEU A 206 -13.48 16.79 -1.09
CA LEU A 206 -13.21 16.36 0.29
C LEU A 206 -14.50 16.19 1.10
N GLY A 207 -15.50 17.08 0.86
CA GLY A 207 -16.81 16.94 1.46
C GLY A 207 -17.54 15.67 1.03
N GLU A 208 -17.52 15.35 -0.26
CA GLU A 208 -18.08 14.09 -0.78
C GLU A 208 -17.29 12.88 -0.30
N LEU A 209 -15.95 12.98 -0.20
CA LEU A 209 -15.06 11.92 0.28
C LEU A 209 -15.42 11.54 1.73
N ARG A 210 -15.79 12.51 2.56
CA ARG A 210 -16.20 12.32 3.94
C ARG A 210 -17.36 11.33 4.09
N GLU A 211 -18.27 11.31 3.13
CA GLU A 211 -19.44 10.43 3.13
C GLU A 211 -19.27 9.20 2.19
N ALA A 212 -18.09 9.04 1.60
CA ALA A 212 -17.83 7.96 0.68
C ALA A 212 -17.65 6.59 1.36
N GLU A 213 -18.25 5.57 0.78
CA GLU A 213 -18.03 4.20 1.19
C GLU A 213 -16.71 3.67 0.61
N VAL A 214 -15.85 3.17 1.48
CA VAL A 214 -14.56 2.59 1.16
C VAL A 214 -14.30 1.33 1.98
N ASP A 215 -13.35 0.54 1.52
CA ASP A 215 -12.86 -0.65 2.23
C ASP A 215 -11.32 -0.71 2.25
N MET A 216 -10.77 -1.83 2.71
CA MET A 216 -9.33 -2.03 2.79
C MET A 216 -8.62 -2.16 1.43
N PHE A 217 -9.36 -2.29 0.33
CA PHE A 217 -8.83 -2.37 -1.02
C PHE A 217 -8.87 -1.03 -1.75
N CYS A 218 -9.24 0.04 -1.04
CA CYS A 218 -9.23 1.40 -1.54
C CYS A 218 -7.94 2.11 -1.15
N THR A 219 -7.44 2.93 -2.08
CA THR A 219 -6.42 3.96 -1.83
C THR A 219 -7.04 5.31 -2.16
N VAL A 220 -6.90 6.26 -1.24
CA VAL A 220 -7.45 7.60 -1.40
C VAL A 220 -6.33 8.59 -1.62
N ILE A 221 -6.51 9.53 -2.55
CA ILE A 221 -5.60 10.65 -2.75
C ILE A 221 -6.35 11.94 -2.48
N VAL A 222 -5.84 12.76 -1.58
CA VAL A 222 -6.29 14.14 -1.32
C VAL A 222 -5.29 15.07 -1.98
N GLY A 223 -5.74 15.86 -2.96
CA GLY A 223 -4.90 16.79 -3.70
C GLY A 223 -4.46 17.99 -2.87
N ASN A 224 -3.50 18.76 -3.38
CA ASN A 224 -3.08 20.04 -2.80
C ASN A 224 -3.81 21.25 -3.44
N VAL A 225 -3.39 22.48 -3.10
CA VAL A 225 -4.05 23.71 -3.61
C VAL A 225 -3.96 23.85 -5.13
N SER A 226 -2.93 23.29 -5.76
CA SER A 226 -2.72 23.36 -7.21
C SER A 226 -3.34 22.20 -7.99
N THR A 227 -3.89 21.20 -7.29
CA THR A 227 -4.54 20.05 -7.93
C THR A 227 -5.80 20.51 -8.69
N LYS A 228 -5.90 20.08 -9.95
CA LYS A 228 -7.01 20.40 -10.86
C LYS A 228 -7.62 19.11 -11.39
N GLU A 229 -8.86 19.19 -11.80
CA GLU A 229 -9.49 18.18 -12.66
C GLU A 229 -9.35 18.61 -14.12
N ILE A 230 -8.74 17.76 -14.93
CA ILE A 230 -8.58 17.96 -16.37
C ILE A 230 -9.09 16.71 -17.08
N ALA A 231 -10.14 16.85 -17.87
CA ALA A 231 -10.77 15.73 -18.60
C ALA A 231 -11.11 14.53 -17.69
N GLY A 232 -11.64 14.80 -16.50
CA GLY A 232 -12.03 13.81 -15.50
C GLY A 232 -10.86 13.18 -14.74
N ARG A 233 -9.64 13.73 -14.84
CA ARG A 233 -8.44 13.22 -14.16
C ARG A 233 -7.90 14.24 -13.16
N LEU A 234 -7.36 13.75 -12.05
CA LEU A 234 -6.66 14.59 -11.07
C LEU A 234 -5.23 14.87 -11.53
N ILE A 235 -4.91 16.11 -11.69
CA ILE A 235 -3.58 16.58 -12.11
C ILE A 235 -3.07 17.61 -11.11
N THR A 236 -1.89 17.41 -10.59
CA THR A 236 -1.15 18.42 -9.82
C THR A 236 -0.04 18.99 -10.69
N PRO A 237 -0.20 20.21 -11.27
CA PRO A 237 0.79 20.78 -12.18
C PRO A 237 2.12 21.05 -11.48
N ARG A 238 3.25 20.82 -12.15
CA ARG A 238 4.58 21.15 -11.62
C ARG A 238 4.90 22.66 -11.63
N GLY A 239 4.03 23.47 -12.24
CA GLY A 239 4.23 24.91 -12.31
C GLY A 239 5.14 25.37 -13.45
N TYR A 240 5.22 24.58 -14.54
CA TYR A 240 5.90 25.05 -15.76
C TYR A 240 5.23 26.34 -16.25
N LYS A 241 6.05 27.36 -16.57
CA LYS A 241 5.56 28.59 -17.21
C LYS A 241 5.36 28.31 -18.69
N ASN A 242 4.25 28.82 -19.26
CA ASN A 242 3.93 28.72 -20.69
C ASN A 242 3.46 27.33 -21.18
N VAL A 243 2.73 26.60 -20.37
CA VAL A 243 2.01 25.37 -20.77
C VAL A 243 0.52 25.63 -20.75
#